data_d201f0f34b3f94dd71b0b997bfab402e
#
_entry.id   d201f0f34b3f94dd71b0b997bfab402e
#
_cell.length_a   1.000
_cell.length_b   1.000
_cell.length_c   1.000
_cell.angle_alpha   90.00
_cell.angle_beta   90.00
_cell.angle_gamma   90.00
#
_symmetry.space_group_name_H-M   'P 1'
#
loop_
_entity.id
_entity.type
_entity.pdbx_description
1 polymer ?
#
loop_
_entity_poly.entity_id
_entity_poly.type
_entity_poly.pdbx_seq_one_letter_code
_entity_poly.pdbx_strand_id
1 'polypeptide(L)'
;MKSPVVSISNDVKMEHDVDVHDAITLTFENGVKAFMEASLDGPVRKDMIITGTKGTITLDPFYRPTKAVISFNGESFTGEIPYDIDDFHTEIAACHEAIAYIKVESDRMSHQDSIDCIELMERIGETICRS
;
A
#
# COMPACT_ATOMS: atom_id res chain seq x y z
N MET A 1 -10.32 -2.69 -9.72
CA MET A 1 -9.84 -2.52 -11.11
C MET A 1 -8.40 -2.03 -11.01
N LYS A 2 -7.43 -2.83 -11.47
CA LYS A 2 -6.02 -2.45 -11.49
C LYS A 2 -5.79 -1.54 -12.69
N SER A 3 -5.10 -0.41 -12.50
CA SER A 3 -4.69 0.49 -13.57
C SER A 3 -3.17 0.50 -13.65
N PRO A 4 -2.55 0.42 -14.83
CA PRO A 4 -1.10 0.44 -14.97
C PRO A 4 -0.49 1.74 -14.45
N VAL A 5 0.72 1.64 -13.85
CA VAL A 5 1.54 2.81 -13.50
C VAL A 5 2.26 3.28 -14.77
N VAL A 6 1.98 4.52 -15.18
CA VAL A 6 2.55 5.14 -16.40
C VAL A 6 3.70 6.10 -16.12
N SER A 7 3.83 6.59 -14.87
CA SER A 7 4.95 7.45 -14.47
C SER A 7 5.31 7.21 -13.01
N ILE A 8 6.61 7.22 -12.73
CA ILE A 8 7.20 7.15 -11.40
C ILE A 8 8.13 8.35 -11.25
N SER A 9 7.98 9.11 -10.16
CA SER A 9 8.90 10.16 -9.74
C SER A 9 9.30 9.87 -8.30
N ASN A 10 10.58 9.97 -8.00
CA ASN A 10 11.14 9.70 -6.69
C ASN A 10 12.08 10.85 -6.28
N ASP A 11 11.94 11.36 -5.06
CA ASP A 11 12.87 12.26 -4.39
C ASP A 11 13.54 11.48 -3.27
N VAL A 12 14.84 11.22 -3.43
CA VAL A 12 15.61 10.27 -2.62
C VAL A 12 16.71 10.98 -1.87
N LYS A 13 16.82 10.70 -0.58
CA LYS A 13 17.97 11.06 0.22
C LYS A 13 18.87 9.82 0.40
N MET A 14 20.10 9.91 -0.11
CA MET A 14 21.10 8.85 0.01
C MET A 14 22.09 9.15 1.13
N GLU A 15 22.43 8.13 1.94
CA GLU A 15 23.55 8.18 2.91
C GLU A 15 24.29 6.85 2.85
N HIS A 16 25.63 6.89 2.67
CA HIS A 16 26.49 5.70 2.59
C HIS A 16 26.02 4.66 1.56
N ASP A 17 25.62 5.14 0.38
CA ASP A 17 25.08 4.32 -0.73
C ASP A 17 23.77 3.57 -0.40
N VAL A 18 23.04 4.04 0.61
CA VAL A 18 21.71 3.53 0.97
C VAL A 18 20.69 4.66 0.91
N ASP A 19 19.52 4.37 0.38
CA ASP A 19 18.35 5.24 0.41
C ASP A 19 17.80 5.30 1.84
N VAL A 20 17.94 6.46 2.49
CA VAL A 20 17.49 6.65 3.89
C VAL A 20 16.15 7.37 3.97
N HIS A 21 15.74 8.02 2.88
CA HIS A 21 14.43 8.64 2.74
C HIS A 21 14.00 8.66 1.28
N ASP A 22 12.79 8.18 1.03
CA ASP A 22 12.14 8.14 -0.28
C ASP A 22 10.79 8.84 -0.24
N ALA A 23 10.55 9.76 -1.18
CA ALA A 23 9.25 10.34 -1.43
C ALA A 23 8.81 10.03 -2.87
N ILE A 24 7.96 9.03 -3.02
CA ILE A 24 7.59 8.42 -4.30
C ILE A 24 6.22 8.91 -4.74
N THR A 25 6.12 9.33 -6.01
CA THR A 25 4.85 9.62 -6.67
C THR A 25 4.63 8.65 -7.82
N LEU A 26 3.54 7.90 -7.77
CA LEU A 26 3.05 7.08 -8.86
C LEU A 26 1.90 7.80 -9.58
N THR A 27 1.92 7.81 -10.89
CA THR A 27 0.78 8.23 -11.71
C THR A 27 0.28 7.03 -12.48
N PHE A 28 -1.03 6.78 -12.38
CA PHE A 28 -1.71 5.68 -13.06
C PHE A 28 -2.35 6.15 -14.37
N GLU A 29 -2.54 5.24 -15.31
CA GLU A 29 -3.13 5.51 -16.63
C GLU A 29 -4.53 6.16 -16.52
N ASN A 30 -5.30 5.80 -15.51
CA ASN A 30 -6.63 6.38 -15.23
C ASN A 30 -6.58 7.77 -14.56
N GLY A 31 -5.39 8.38 -14.41
CA GLY A 31 -5.19 9.70 -13.82
C GLY A 31 -5.12 9.72 -12.28
N VAL A 32 -5.30 8.59 -11.61
CA VAL A 32 -5.08 8.48 -10.16
C VAL A 32 -3.61 8.69 -9.85
N LYS A 33 -3.31 9.31 -8.70
CA LYS A 33 -1.96 9.46 -8.17
C LYS A 33 -1.87 8.83 -6.79
N ALA A 34 -0.75 8.18 -6.50
CA ALA A 34 -0.38 7.73 -5.17
C ALA A 34 0.91 8.43 -4.74
N PHE A 35 0.91 8.94 -3.51
CA PHE A 35 2.08 9.51 -2.86
C PHE A 35 2.46 8.61 -1.70
N MET A 36 3.71 8.19 -1.67
CA MET A 36 4.24 7.31 -0.64
C MET A 36 5.52 7.90 -0.08
N GLU A 37 5.75 7.68 1.21
CA GLU A 37 6.95 8.12 1.89
C GLU A 37 7.48 6.99 2.76
N ALA A 38 8.79 6.73 2.70
CA ALA A 38 9.50 5.80 3.55
C ALA A 38 10.76 6.47 4.10
N SER A 39 11.12 6.21 5.36
CA SER A 39 12.31 6.81 5.98
C SER A 39 12.92 5.89 7.02
N LEU A 40 14.25 5.87 7.04
CA LEU A 40 15.08 5.27 8.09
C LEU A 40 15.66 6.33 9.04
N ASP A 41 15.72 7.60 8.62
CA ASP A 41 16.39 8.70 9.33
C ASP A 41 15.45 9.65 10.06
N GLY A 42 14.14 9.42 9.98
CA GLY A 42 13.16 10.28 10.64
C GLY A 42 11.75 9.70 10.70
N PRO A 43 10.86 10.37 11.44
CA PRO A 43 9.47 9.95 11.51
C PRO A 43 8.74 10.25 10.19
N VAL A 44 7.98 9.28 9.69
CA VAL A 44 7.01 9.46 8.61
C VAL A 44 5.59 9.24 9.12
N ARG A 45 4.62 9.73 8.38
CA ARG A 45 3.21 9.47 8.66
C ARG A 45 2.91 7.98 8.49
N LYS A 46 2.04 7.47 9.34
CA LYS A 46 1.60 6.06 9.30
C LYS A 46 0.13 5.92 8.89
N ASP A 47 -0.45 6.99 8.39
CA ASP A 47 -1.80 7.02 7.87
C ASP A 47 -1.83 6.90 6.34
N MET A 48 -2.94 6.40 5.82
CA MET A 48 -3.30 6.44 4.41
C MET A 48 -4.55 7.27 4.24
N ILE A 49 -4.52 8.22 3.31
CA ILE A 49 -5.69 9.01 2.94
C ILE A 49 -6.03 8.73 1.47
N ILE A 50 -7.21 8.17 1.25
CA ILE A 50 -7.76 7.96 -0.08
C ILE A 50 -8.73 9.11 -0.36
N THR A 51 -8.38 9.96 -1.33
CA THR A 51 -9.21 11.11 -1.73
C THR A 51 -9.96 10.79 -3.01
N GLY A 52 -11.27 10.86 -2.94
CA GLY A 52 -12.18 10.72 -4.08
C GLY A 52 -12.92 12.03 -4.36
N THR A 53 -13.68 12.05 -5.43
CA THR A 53 -14.48 13.23 -5.84
C THR A 53 -15.63 13.57 -4.88
N LYS A 54 -16.00 12.65 -4.00
CA LYS A 54 -17.13 12.80 -3.08
C LYS A 54 -16.71 12.88 -1.61
N GLY A 55 -15.46 12.56 -1.28
CA GLY A 55 -14.99 12.54 0.10
C GLY A 55 -13.67 11.83 0.25
N THR A 56 -13.31 11.52 1.49
CA THR A 56 -12.05 10.88 1.85
C THR A 56 -12.28 9.64 2.72
N ILE A 57 -11.32 8.72 2.65
CA ILE A 57 -11.20 7.60 3.58
C ILE A 57 -9.83 7.71 4.23
N THR A 58 -9.77 7.67 5.55
CA THR A 58 -8.52 7.70 6.31
C THR A 58 -8.36 6.40 7.10
N LEU A 59 -7.19 5.79 6.98
CA LEU A 59 -6.74 4.62 7.73
C LEU A 59 -5.53 5.02 8.57
N ASP A 60 -5.54 4.72 9.87
CA ASP A 60 -4.40 5.01 10.76
C ASP A 60 -4.32 3.94 11.88
N PRO A 61 -3.24 3.16 11.93
CA PRO A 61 -2.17 3.04 10.94
C PRO A 61 -2.62 2.30 9.67
N PHE A 62 -2.05 2.63 8.52
CA PHE A 62 -2.46 2.02 7.25
C PHE A 62 -2.07 0.55 7.09
N TYR A 63 -0.97 0.12 7.72
CA TYR A 63 -0.41 -1.23 7.57
C TYR A 63 -1.11 -2.29 8.44
N ARG A 64 -1.88 -1.89 9.45
CA ARG A 64 -2.70 -2.77 10.32
C ARG A 64 -4.01 -2.08 10.70
N PRO A 65 -4.82 -1.69 9.72
CA PRO A 65 -6.01 -0.93 10.00
C PRO A 65 -7.09 -1.81 10.63
N THR A 66 -7.58 -1.39 11.79
CA THR A 66 -8.78 -1.97 12.42
C THR A 66 -9.99 -1.04 12.34
N LYS A 67 -9.76 0.20 11.87
CA LYS A 67 -10.82 1.20 11.66
C LYS A 67 -10.53 2.05 10.44
N ALA A 68 -11.60 2.56 9.84
CA ALA A 68 -11.54 3.55 8.77
C ALA A 68 -12.46 4.72 9.11
N VAL A 69 -11.99 5.94 8.91
CA VAL A 69 -12.82 7.15 8.99
C VAL A 69 -13.21 7.56 7.57
N ILE A 70 -14.50 7.61 7.30
CA ILE A 70 -15.06 7.98 6.00
C ILE A 70 -15.69 9.37 6.18
N SER A 71 -15.21 10.36 5.43
CA SER A 71 -15.78 11.72 5.41
C SER A 71 -16.46 11.95 4.07
N PHE A 72 -17.75 12.26 4.10
CA PHE A 72 -18.59 12.43 2.91
C PHE A 72 -19.66 13.50 3.16
N ASN A 73 -19.78 14.47 2.26
CA ASN A 73 -20.76 15.57 2.37
C ASN A 73 -20.74 16.37 3.70
N GLY A 74 -19.56 16.51 4.32
CA GLY A 74 -19.41 17.22 5.60
C GLY A 74 -19.74 16.37 6.83
N GLU A 75 -20.13 15.12 6.67
CA GLU A 75 -20.32 14.16 7.73
C GLU A 75 -19.15 13.19 7.80
N SER A 76 -18.90 12.60 8.97
CA SER A 76 -17.86 11.60 9.19
C SER A 76 -18.42 10.37 9.87
N PHE A 77 -18.07 9.21 9.34
CA PHE A 77 -18.47 7.90 9.86
C PHE A 77 -17.22 7.10 10.17
N THR A 78 -17.22 6.35 11.27
CA THR A 78 -16.16 5.42 11.60
C THR A 78 -16.67 3.99 11.46
N GLY A 79 -16.03 3.21 10.58
CA GLY A 79 -16.19 1.77 10.48
C GLY A 79 -15.06 1.08 11.22
N GLU A 80 -15.38 0.08 12.04
CA GLU A 80 -14.39 -0.71 12.79
C GLU A 80 -14.54 -2.18 12.45
N ILE A 81 -13.41 -2.82 12.12
CA ILE A 81 -13.30 -4.26 11.88
C ILE A 81 -12.06 -4.74 12.64
N PRO A 82 -12.22 -5.11 13.92
CA PRO A 82 -11.10 -5.63 14.71
C PRO A 82 -10.65 -6.99 14.18
N TYR A 83 -9.39 -7.34 14.41
CA TYR A 83 -8.91 -8.70 14.22
C TYR A 83 -9.50 -9.62 15.30
N ASP A 84 -9.80 -10.87 14.95
CA ASP A 84 -10.25 -11.87 15.93
C ASP A 84 -9.12 -12.19 16.94
N ILE A 85 -7.88 -12.30 16.45
CA ILE A 85 -6.68 -12.55 17.25
C ILE A 85 -5.61 -11.52 16.87
N ASP A 86 -5.05 -11.63 15.65
CA ASP A 86 -4.09 -10.71 15.05
C ASP A 86 -4.04 -10.90 13.53
N ASP A 87 -3.24 -10.08 12.84
CA ASP A 87 -3.05 -10.14 11.38
C ASP A 87 -2.37 -11.44 10.94
N PHE A 88 -1.36 -11.94 11.67
CA PHE A 88 -0.67 -13.20 11.36
C PHE A 88 -1.63 -14.40 11.43
N HIS A 89 -2.54 -14.41 12.41
CA HIS A 89 -3.57 -15.44 12.47
C HIS A 89 -4.41 -15.49 11.19
N THR A 90 -4.76 -14.33 10.65
CA THR A 90 -5.54 -14.23 9.40
C THR A 90 -4.77 -14.77 8.20
N GLU A 91 -3.46 -14.53 8.13
CA GLU A 91 -2.59 -15.06 7.06
C GLU A 91 -2.47 -16.59 7.16
N ILE A 92 -2.22 -17.12 8.37
CA ILE A 92 -2.13 -18.56 8.62
C ILE A 92 -3.46 -19.25 8.27
N ALA A 93 -4.59 -18.66 8.65
CA ALA A 93 -5.90 -19.19 8.34
C ALA A 93 -6.16 -19.24 6.82
N ALA A 94 -5.74 -18.21 6.08
CA ALA A 94 -5.84 -18.19 4.62
C ALA A 94 -4.97 -19.29 3.96
N CYS A 95 -3.78 -19.55 4.50
CA CYS A 95 -2.92 -20.66 4.04
C CYS A 95 -3.58 -22.02 4.31
N HIS A 96 -4.12 -22.24 5.51
CA HIS A 96 -4.84 -23.49 5.84
C HIS A 96 -6.04 -23.69 4.93
N GLU A 97 -6.79 -22.63 4.62
CA GLU A 97 -7.92 -22.70 3.69
C GLU A 97 -7.46 -23.10 2.29
N ALA A 98 -6.40 -22.47 1.77
CA ALA A 98 -5.85 -22.80 0.46
C ALA A 98 -5.41 -24.27 0.38
N ILE A 99 -4.73 -24.79 1.41
CA ILE A 99 -4.31 -26.19 1.49
C ILE A 99 -5.52 -27.13 1.53
N ALA A 100 -6.53 -26.83 2.37
CA ALA A 100 -7.72 -27.66 2.52
C ALA A 100 -8.53 -27.78 1.23
N TYR A 101 -8.55 -26.74 0.40
CA TYR A 101 -9.23 -26.72 -0.90
C TYR A 101 -8.31 -27.04 -2.08
N ILE A 102 -7.06 -27.49 -1.84
CA ILE A 102 -6.06 -27.85 -2.86
C ILE A 102 -5.85 -26.70 -3.87
N LYS A 103 -5.89 -25.46 -3.38
CA LYS A 103 -5.58 -24.27 -4.19
C LYS A 103 -4.07 -24.09 -4.30
N VAL A 104 -3.59 -23.67 -5.46
CA VAL A 104 -2.16 -23.39 -5.69
C VAL A 104 -1.76 -21.97 -5.25
N GLU A 105 -2.75 -21.11 -5.02
CA GLU A 105 -2.57 -19.72 -4.55
C GLU A 105 -3.75 -19.27 -3.70
N SER A 106 -3.57 -18.17 -2.96
CA SER A 106 -4.64 -17.57 -2.17
C SER A 106 -5.55 -16.71 -3.04
N ASP A 107 -6.86 -16.75 -2.80
CA ASP A 107 -7.83 -15.85 -3.44
C ASP A 107 -7.64 -14.38 -2.99
N ARG A 108 -6.90 -14.15 -1.90
CA ARG A 108 -6.65 -12.81 -1.33
C ARG A 108 -5.40 -12.16 -1.88
N MET A 109 -4.41 -12.96 -2.28
CA MET A 109 -3.14 -12.52 -2.84
C MET A 109 -2.68 -13.59 -3.84
N SER A 110 -2.86 -13.32 -5.13
CA SER A 110 -2.45 -14.24 -6.20
C SER A 110 -0.94 -14.16 -6.44
N HIS A 111 -0.39 -15.17 -7.13
CA HIS A 111 1.00 -15.11 -7.60
C HIS A 111 1.23 -13.89 -8.50
N GLN A 112 0.25 -13.53 -9.34
CA GLN A 112 0.36 -12.34 -10.19
C GLN A 112 0.40 -11.05 -9.37
N ASP A 113 -0.34 -10.94 -8.26
CA ASP A 113 -0.26 -9.78 -7.37
C ASP A 113 1.15 -9.62 -6.78
N SER A 114 1.80 -10.72 -6.42
CA SER A 114 3.18 -10.72 -5.91
C SER A 114 4.18 -10.28 -7.00
N ILE A 115 4.01 -10.79 -8.23
CA ILE A 115 4.83 -10.40 -9.38
C ILE A 115 4.66 -8.92 -9.68
N ASP A 116 3.43 -8.43 -9.78
CA ASP A 116 3.12 -7.01 -10.04
C ASP A 116 3.78 -6.10 -8.99
N CYS A 117 3.78 -6.51 -7.71
CA CYS A 117 4.45 -5.77 -6.64
C CYS A 117 5.96 -5.69 -6.84
N ILE A 118 6.61 -6.83 -7.12
CA ILE A 118 8.07 -6.88 -7.32
C ILE A 118 8.47 -6.07 -8.56
N GLU A 119 7.76 -6.21 -9.67
CA GLU A 119 8.02 -5.43 -10.88
C GLU A 119 7.89 -3.92 -10.63
N LEU A 120 6.91 -3.50 -9.83
CA LEU A 120 6.78 -2.10 -9.44
C LEU A 120 7.94 -1.63 -8.56
N MET A 121 8.38 -2.45 -7.60
CA MET A 121 9.53 -2.15 -6.75
C MET A 121 10.82 -2.01 -7.56
N GLU A 122 11.07 -2.90 -8.54
CA GLU A 122 12.22 -2.81 -9.44
C GLU A 122 12.20 -1.50 -10.25
N ARG A 123 11.04 -1.14 -10.82
CA ARG A 123 10.87 0.13 -11.55
C ARG A 123 11.11 1.36 -10.68
N ILE A 124 10.70 1.33 -9.40
CA ILE A 124 11.00 2.40 -8.44
C ILE A 124 12.51 2.45 -8.19
N GLY A 125 13.17 1.33 -7.94
CA GLY A 125 14.61 1.23 -7.73
C GLY A 125 15.42 1.78 -8.92
N GLU A 126 14.98 1.57 -10.16
CA GLU A 126 15.60 2.16 -11.34
C GLU A 126 15.57 3.69 -11.35
N THR A 127 14.61 4.33 -10.71
CA THR A 127 14.56 5.80 -10.60
C THR A 127 15.59 6.34 -9.61
N ILE A 128 15.92 5.56 -8.58
CA ILE A 128 16.96 5.89 -7.59
C ILE A 128 18.36 5.90 -8.23
N CYS A 129 18.65 4.88 -9.03
CA CYS A 129 19.97 4.72 -9.67
C CYS A 129 20.26 5.76 -10.77
N ARG A 130 19.27 6.54 -11.21
CA ARG A 130 19.41 7.53 -12.29
C ARG A 130 19.50 8.97 -11.78
N SER A 131 19.39 9.17 -10.47
CA SER A 131 19.53 10.46 -9.79
C SER A 131 20.96 10.69 -9.36
#